data_c306bb6a96292b8b4d3544291b614ad5
#
_entry.id   c306bb6a96292b8b4d3544291b614ad5
#
_cell.length_a   1.000
_cell.length_b   1.000
_cell.length_c   1.000
_cell.angle_alpha   90.00
_cell.angle_beta   90.00
_cell.angle_gamma   90.00
#
_symmetry.space_group_name_H-M   'P 1'
#
loop_
_entity.id
_entity.type
_entity.pdbx_description
1 polymer ?
#
loop_
_entity_poly.entity_id
_entity_poly.type
_entity_poly.pdbx_seq_one_letter_code
_entity_poly.pdbx_strand_id
1 'polypeptide(L)'
;YHVFDITNPEVYSYFTELYKKLTFDWGYTYHKLDFTRAAVLYEDADFFDKTVTLVQAYFRATEAVRKGMGNDSYFLMCGGLYDPIIGLVDGQRMSADVLSMWQSNINRDGKAQPFTVKQNMLRYYMNSWWNNDPDALMVRRQKQMTRGLRLTLGLLNEEEVKTTVVNQYLGGGLICSTEPLASIDNDRLYQLEHILPVMERKVEVRNLFGECRFPNMADIYLPEKKWHSFVLINWNDETEIPAAFQLTEKTISGLKKDRVYLVAEFYSGCYQTDIKYGDTVSMGVILPHGSAVFKIQEYDPAMPFIVKSTAHYSIGGETEVLKIEKDLRFNHFFLFI
;
A
#
# COMPACT_ATOMS: atom_id res chain seq x y z
N TYR A 1 -30.69 10.18 -11.22
CA TYR A 1 -29.74 9.37 -11.96
C TYR A 1 -30.48 8.15 -12.52
N HIS A 2 -30.12 7.74 -13.74
CA HIS A 2 -30.58 6.47 -14.32
C HIS A 2 -29.42 5.51 -14.30
N VAL A 3 -29.68 4.28 -13.89
CA VAL A 3 -28.70 3.20 -13.84
C VAL A 3 -29.15 2.12 -14.81
N PHE A 4 -28.22 1.55 -15.56
CA PHE A 4 -28.52 0.43 -16.43
C PHE A 4 -28.92 -0.79 -15.62
N ASP A 5 -30.01 -1.44 -16.00
CA ASP A 5 -30.42 -2.71 -15.42
C ASP A 5 -29.64 -3.87 -16.07
N ILE A 6 -28.61 -4.31 -15.39
CA ILE A 6 -27.74 -5.40 -15.86
C ILE A 6 -28.44 -6.75 -15.94
N THR A 7 -29.61 -6.91 -15.30
CA THR A 7 -30.39 -8.15 -15.39
C THR A 7 -31.10 -8.29 -16.73
N ASN A 8 -31.22 -7.18 -17.49
CA ASN A 8 -31.65 -7.23 -18.88
C ASN A 8 -30.52 -7.79 -19.77
N PRO A 9 -30.80 -8.87 -20.56
CA PRO A 9 -29.79 -9.50 -21.42
C PRO A 9 -29.16 -8.54 -22.46
N GLU A 10 -29.90 -7.55 -22.93
CA GLU A 10 -29.39 -6.57 -23.90
C GLU A 10 -28.35 -5.65 -23.24
N VAL A 11 -28.58 -5.26 -21.99
CA VAL A 11 -27.63 -4.44 -21.20
C VAL A 11 -26.38 -5.25 -20.90
N TYR A 12 -26.52 -6.52 -20.51
CA TYR A 12 -25.38 -7.41 -20.30
C TYR A 12 -24.51 -7.52 -21.55
N SER A 13 -25.16 -7.76 -22.72
CA SER A 13 -24.47 -7.85 -24.01
C SER A 13 -23.82 -6.51 -24.38
N TYR A 14 -24.49 -5.39 -24.15
CA TYR A 14 -23.94 -4.07 -24.40
C TYR A 14 -22.63 -3.82 -23.63
N PHE A 15 -22.57 -4.10 -22.33
CA PHE A 15 -21.34 -3.94 -21.55
C PHE A 15 -20.24 -4.90 -22.01
N THR A 16 -20.57 -6.13 -22.32
CA THR A 16 -19.60 -7.10 -22.84
C THR A 16 -18.98 -6.60 -24.14
N GLU A 17 -19.77 -6.16 -25.12
CA GLU A 17 -19.25 -5.67 -26.40
C GLU A 17 -18.54 -4.31 -26.27
N LEU A 18 -18.99 -3.45 -25.34
CA LEU A 18 -18.31 -2.18 -25.06
C LEU A 18 -16.86 -2.42 -24.58
N TYR A 19 -16.69 -3.27 -23.55
CA TYR A 19 -15.34 -3.52 -23.01
C TYR A 19 -14.47 -4.34 -23.96
N LYS A 20 -15.06 -5.20 -24.77
CA LYS A 20 -14.38 -5.88 -25.87
C LYS A 20 -13.81 -4.86 -26.88
N LYS A 21 -14.63 -3.90 -27.28
CA LYS A 21 -14.19 -2.81 -28.17
C LYS A 21 -13.08 -1.95 -27.54
N LEU A 22 -13.25 -1.55 -26.28
CA LEU A 22 -12.23 -0.75 -25.57
C LEU A 22 -10.89 -1.47 -25.50
N THR A 23 -10.92 -2.78 -25.25
CA THR A 23 -9.70 -3.58 -25.09
C THR A 23 -9.07 -3.94 -26.43
N PHE A 24 -9.82 -4.56 -27.34
CA PHE A 24 -9.23 -5.17 -28.53
C PHE A 24 -9.18 -4.23 -29.73
N ASP A 25 -10.17 -3.33 -29.88
CA ASP A 25 -10.15 -2.38 -31.00
C ASP A 25 -9.36 -1.11 -30.66
N TRP A 26 -9.47 -0.63 -29.42
CA TRP A 26 -8.80 0.60 -28.97
C TRP A 26 -7.48 0.36 -28.23
N GLY A 27 -7.19 -0.86 -27.79
CA GLY A 27 -5.93 -1.27 -27.19
C GLY A 27 -5.75 -0.90 -25.73
N TYR A 28 -6.84 -0.61 -24.98
CA TYR A 28 -6.76 -0.37 -23.55
C TYR A 28 -6.61 -1.69 -22.81
N THR A 29 -5.51 -1.85 -22.05
CA THR A 29 -5.21 -3.05 -21.26
C THR A 29 -5.37 -2.83 -19.76
N TYR A 30 -5.74 -1.63 -19.33
CA TYR A 30 -6.00 -1.27 -17.95
C TYR A 30 -7.32 -0.51 -17.85
N HIS A 31 -8.25 -1.05 -17.07
CA HIS A 31 -9.58 -0.48 -16.89
C HIS A 31 -9.85 -0.21 -15.41
N LYS A 32 -10.09 1.04 -15.06
CA LYS A 32 -10.56 1.43 -13.72
C LYS A 32 -12.03 1.84 -13.79
N LEU A 33 -12.87 1.14 -13.05
CA LEU A 33 -14.28 1.46 -12.89
C LEU A 33 -14.51 2.06 -11.51
N ASP A 34 -15.13 3.23 -11.48
CA ASP A 34 -15.42 3.94 -10.25
C ASP A 34 -16.93 4.03 -9.97
N PHE A 35 -17.29 4.32 -8.71
CA PHE A 35 -18.68 4.41 -8.23
C PHE A 35 -19.53 3.18 -8.55
N THR A 36 -18.93 2.01 -8.63
CA THR A 36 -19.59 0.80 -9.14
C THR A 36 -20.76 0.35 -8.28
N ARG A 37 -20.78 0.67 -6.98
CA ARG A 37 -21.94 0.41 -6.11
C ARG A 37 -23.22 1.15 -6.55
N ALA A 38 -23.11 2.17 -7.40
CA ALA A 38 -24.28 2.90 -7.88
C ALA A 38 -25.34 1.98 -8.54
N ALA A 39 -24.89 0.89 -9.13
CA ALA A 39 -25.78 -0.14 -9.72
C ALA A 39 -26.68 -0.86 -8.71
N VAL A 40 -26.37 -0.78 -7.40
CA VAL A 40 -27.06 -1.54 -6.35
C VAL A 40 -27.37 -0.72 -5.10
N LEU A 41 -27.42 0.59 -5.22
CA LEU A 41 -27.70 1.50 -4.09
C LEU A 41 -29.18 1.57 -3.70
N TYR A 42 -30.09 1.21 -4.59
CA TYR A 42 -31.51 1.42 -4.40
C TYR A 42 -32.20 0.10 -4.13
N GLU A 43 -32.77 -0.05 -2.93
CA GLU A 43 -33.50 -1.24 -2.51
C GLU A 43 -34.79 -1.46 -3.30
N ASP A 44 -35.34 -0.39 -3.88
CA ASP A 44 -36.55 -0.37 -4.70
C ASP A 44 -36.26 -0.47 -6.22
N ALA A 45 -35.05 -0.88 -6.60
CA ALA A 45 -34.69 -1.08 -8.00
C ALA A 45 -35.61 -2.10 -8.67
N ASP A 46 -36.25 -1.70 -9.76
CA ASP A 46 -37.16 -2.54 -10.53
C ASP A 46 -36.39 -3.27 -11.64
N PHE A 47 -35.87 -4.46 -11.33
CA PHE A 47 -35.10 -5.27 -12.28
C PHE A 47 -35.97 -5.96 -13.31
N PHE A 48 -35.44 -6.14 -14.51
CA PHE A 48 -36.01 -6.96 -15.57
C PHE A 48 -36.18 -8.44 -15.10
N ASP A 49 -35.13 -9.00 -14.51
CA ASP A 49 -35.16 -10.30 -13.87
C ASP A 49 -35.48 -10.14 -12.37
N LYS A 50 -36.74 -10.36 -12.00
CA LYS A 50 -37.24 -10.23 -10.61
C LYS A 50 -36.68 -11.27 -9.64
N THR A 51 -35.98 -12.30 -10.13
CA THR A 51 -35.40 -13.36 -9.28
C THR A 51 -33.99 -13.05 -8.79
N VAL A 52 -33.38 -11.99 -9.33
CA VAL A 52 -32.01 -11.60 -9.04
C VAL A 52 -31.94 -10.65 -7.85
N THR A 53 -31.06 -10.94 -6.90
CA THR A 53 -30.75 -10.03 -5.80
C THR A 53 -29.84 -8.91 -6.26
N LEU A 54 -29.77 -7.79 -5.50
CA LEU A 54 -28.85 -6.69 -5.76
C LEU A 54 -27.39 -7.14 -5.88
N VAL A 55 -26.95 -8.06 -5.01
CA VAL A 55 -25.59 -8.61 -5.02
C VAL A 55 -25.33 -9.44 -6.28
N GLN A 56 -26.30 -10.23 -6.72
CA GLN A 56 -26.21 -11.01 -7.97
C GLN A 56 -26.19 -10.08 -9.20
N ALA A 57 -26.96 -9.00 -9.19
CA ALA A 57 -26.91 -7.99 -10.24
C ALA A 57 -25.53 -7.33 -10.31
N TYR A 58 -24.93 -6.99 -9.16
CA TYR A 58 -23.58 -6.44 -9.10
C TYR A 58 -22.53 -7.40 -9.64
N PHE A 59 -22.62 -8.69 -9.27
CA PHE A 59 -21.76 -9.73 -9.83
C PHE A 59 -21.89 -9.82 -11.35
N ARG A 60 -23.14 -9.88 -11.88
CA ARG A 60 -23.40 -9.93 -13.33
C ARG A 60 -22.83 -8.73 -14.07
N ALA A 61 -22.88 -7.53 -13.47
CA ALA A 61 -22.30 -6.33 -14.06
C ALA A 61 -20.77 -6.43 -14.16
N THR A 62 -20.12 -6.88 -13.11
CA THR A 62 -18.67 -7.08 -13.08
C THR A 62 -18.22 -8.19 -14.04
N GLU A 63 -18.99 -9.30 -14.08
CA GLU A 63 -18.75 -10.42 -14.99
C GLU A 63 -18.87 -10.01 -16.46
N ALA A 64 -19.89 -9.21 -16.83
CA ALA A 64 -20.04 -8.70 -18.20
C ALA A 64 -18.83 -7.88 -18.65
N VAL A 65 -18.33 -7.03 -17.77
CA VAL A 65 -17.11 -6.23 -18.02
C VAL A 65 -15.89 -7.15 -18.18
N ARG A 66 -15.65 -8.06 -17.23
CA ARG A 66 -14.52 -9.00 -17.29
C ARG A 66 -14.56 -9.85 -18.55
N LYS A 67 -15.74 -10.36 -18.91
CA LYS A 67 -15.93 -11.14 -20.14
C LYS A 67 -15.59 -10.34 -21.39
N GLY A 68 -15.96 -9.08 -21.42
CA GLY A 68 -15.67 -8.20 -22.54
C GLY A 68 -14.18 -7.88 -22.66
N MET A 69 -13.51 -7.51 -21.58
CA MET A 69 -12.10 -7.10 -21.60
C MET A 69 -11.11 -8.27 -21.68
N GLY A 70 -11.54 -9.50 -21.40
CA GLY A 70 -10.67 -10.67 -21.37
C GLY A 70 -9.82 -10.74 -20.08
N ASN A 71 -9.06 -11.84 -19.93
CA ASN A 71 -8.28 -12.09 -18.71
C ASN A 71 -6.89 -11.43 -18.72
N ASP A 72 -6.39 -11.02 -19.88
CA ASP A 72 -5.07 -10.42 -20.03
C ASP A 72 -5.06 -8.90 -19.73
N SER A 73 -6.24 -8.30 -19.53
CA SER A 73 -6.39 -6.90 -19.16
C SER A 73 -6.52 -6.72 -17.66
N TYR A 74 -5.88 -5.70 -17.11
CA TYR A 74 -5.96 -5.36 -15.69
C TYR A 74 -7.28 -4.66 -15.36
N PHE A 75 -8.02 -5.21 -14.39
CA PHE A 75 -9.31 -4.70 -13.96
C PHE A 75 -9.23 -4.16 -12.53
N LEU A 76 -9.27 -2.85 -12.37
CA LEU A 76 -9.35 -2.17 -11.08
C LEU A 76 -10.76 -1.69 -10.81
N MET A 77 -11.31 -2.06 -9.65
CA MET A 77 -12.60 -1.56 -9.17
C MET A 77 -12.42 -0.51 -8.08
N CYS A 78 -13.33 0.47 -8.06
CA CYS A 78 -13.38 1.52 -7.04
C CYS A 78 -14.82 1.80 -6.61
N GLY A 79 -15.03 2.09 -5.33
CA GLY A 79 -16.32 2.51 -4.79
C GLY A 79 -17.43 1.45 -4.89
N GLY A 80 -17.10 0.17 -4.86
CA GLY A 80 -18.04 -0.94 -4.99
C GLY A 80 -18.14 -1.85 -3.77
N LEU A 81 -18.83 -2.97 -3.94
CA LEU A 81 -18.88 -4.07 -2.99
C LEU A 81 -17.62 -4.94 -3.17
N TYR A 82 -17.10 -5.50 -2.08
CA TYR A 82 -15.89 -6.33 -2.13
C TYR A 82 -16.20 -7.80 -2.44
N ASP A 83 -17.02 -8.43 -1.61
CA ASP A 83 -17.22 -9.89 -1.67
C ASP A 83 -17.68 -10.42 -3.03
N PRO A 84 -18.63 -9.77 -3.74
CA PRO A 84 -19.12 -10.31 -4.99
C PRO A 84 -18.12 -10.31 -6.16
N ILE A 85 -17.00 -9.59 -6.04
CA ILE A 85 -16.04 -9.42 -7.14
C ILE A 85 -14.76 -10.23 -6.95
N ILE A 86 -14.66 -11.02 -5.87
CA ILE A 86 -13.51 -11.90 -5.63
C ILE A 86 -13.37 -12.87 -6.81
N GLY A 87 -12.18 -12.89 -7.41
CA GLY A 87 -11.86 -13.70 -8.59
C GLY A 87 -12.25 -13.08 -9.94
N LEU A 88 -12.93 -11.92 -9.96
CA LEU A 88 -13.27 -11.21 -11.20
C LEU A 88 -12.34 -10.01 -11.47
N VAL A 89 -11.73 -9.45 -10.44
CA VAL A 89 -10.91 -8.24 -10.54
C VAL A 89 -9.47 -8.50 -10.12
N ASP A 90 -8.54 -7.72 -10.68
CA ASP A 90 -7.12 -7.82 -10.38
C ASP A 90 -6.71 -6.83 -9.29
N GLY A 91 -7.45 -5.76 -9.12
CA GLY A 91 -7.22 -4.74 -8.10
C GLY A 91 -8.50 -4.12 -7.56
N GLN A 92 -8.45 -3.64 -6.32
CA GLN A 92 -9.56 -2.99 -5.66
C GLN A 92 -9.09 -1.84 -4.79
N ARG A 93 -9.73 -0.67 -4.92
CA ARG A 93 -9.55 0.47 -4.04
C ARG A 93 -9.98 0.12 -2.62
N MET A 94 -9.08 0.35 -1.68
CA MET A 94 -9.28 -0.08 -0.29
C MET A 94 -9.86 1.00 0.62
N SER A 95 -9.82 2.26 0.21
CA SER A 95 -10.16 3.42 1.06
C SER A 95 -11.01 4.46 0.34
N ALA A 96 -11.46 5.46 1.09
CA ALA A 96 -11.93 6.72 0.53
C ALA A 96 -10.79 7.41 -0.24
N ASP A 97 -11.14 8.47 -1.00
CA ASP A 97 -10.15 9.24 -1.74
C ASP A 97 -9.09 9.85 -0.82
N VAL A 98 -7.85 9.74 -1.26
CA VAL A 98 -6.72 10.39 -0.63
C VAL A 98 -6.71 11.89 -0.99
N LEU A 99 -6.24 12.71 -0.08
CA LEU A 99 -6.03 14.15 -0.28
C LEU A 99 -4.58 14.51 0.06
N SER A 100 -4.04 15.55 -0.59
CA SER A 100 -2.69 16.07 -0.29
C SER A 100 -2.63 16.87 1.02
N MET A 101 -3.34 16.41 2.04
CA MET A 101 -3.39 17.04 3.36
C MET A 101 -3.59 15.99 4.45
N TRP A 102 -3.11 16.28 5.65
CA TRP A 102 -3.29 15.41 6.81
C TRP A 102 -4.67 15.59 7.44
N GLN A 103 -5.10 16.83 7.64
CA GLN A 103 -6.43 17.16 8.14
C GLN A 103 -7.24 17.88 7.06
N SER A 104 -8.51 17.53 6.92
CA SER A 104 -9.40 18.15 5.94
C SER A 104 -10.63 18.75 6.61
N ASN A 105 -10.83 20.04 6.38
CA ASN A 105 -12.07 20.72 6.72
C ASN A 105 -13.21 20.46 5.71
N ILE A 106 -12.92 19.76 4.62
CA ILE A 106 -13.85 19.49 3.53
C ILE A 106 -14.79 18.35 3.88
N ASN A 107 -14.30 17.38 4.61
CA ASN A 107 -15.09 16.26 5.11
C ASN A 107 -15.40 16.43 6.58
N ARG A 108 -16.68 16.38 6.96
CA ARG A 108 -17.14 16.45 8.35
C ARG A 108 -16.47 15.43 9.27
N ASP A 109 -15.94 14.34 8.71
CA ASP A 109 -15.31 13.24 9.41
C ASP A 109 -13.77 13.34 9.45
N GLY A 110 -13.19 14.48 9.04
CA GLY A 110 -11.74 14.68 9.01
C GLY A 110 -10.98 13.74 8.07
N LYS A 111 -11.66 13.25 7.02
CA LYS A 111 -11.09 12.26 6.08
C LYS A 111 -10.02 12.90 5.21
N ALA A 112 -8.79 12.51 5.46
CA ALA A 112 -7.61 12.89 4.72
C ALA A 112 -6.62 11.70 4.78
N GLN A 113 -5.33 11.93 4.62
CA GLN A 113 -4.32 10.86 4.61
C GLN A 113 -4.47 9.84 5.77
N PRO A 114 -4.59 10.24 7.06
CA PRO A 114 -4.63 9.26 8.14
C PRO A 114 -5.84 8.32 8.07
N PHE A 115 -6.98 8.80 7.60
CA PHE A 115 -8.15 7.95 7.42
C PHE A 115 -7.89 6.87 6.36
N THR A 116 -7.29 7.26 5.23
CA THR A 116 -6.95 6.36 4.12
C THR A 116 -5.95 5.30 4.56
N VAL A 117 -4.86 5.72 5.22
CA VAL A 117 -3.83 4.79 5.73
C VAL A 117 -4.44 3.79 6.73
N LYS A 118 -5.26 4.27 7.67
CA LYS A 118 -5.94 3.41 8.65
C LYS A 118 -6.88 2.40 7.99
N GLN A 119 -7.64 2.81 6.97
CA GLN A 119 -8.50 1.90 6.20
C GLN A 119 -7.68 0.83 5.46
N ASN A 120 -6.58 1.22 4.83
CA ASN A 120 -5.70 0.30 4.14
C ASN A 120 -5.09 -0.72 5.10
N MET A 121 -4.62 -0.29 6.26
CA MET A 121 -4.11 -1.20 7.29
C MET A 121 -5.19 -2.18 7.80
N LEU A 122 -6.43 -1.73 8.02
CA LEU A 122 -7.54 -2.59 8.46
C LEU A 122 -7.96 -3.62 7.39
N ARG A 123 -7.66 -3.34 6.11
CA ARG A 123 -8.04 -4.18 4.96
C ARG A 123 -6.86 -4.90 4.31
N TYR A 124 -5.70 -4.92 4.97
CA TYR A 124 -4.47 -5.53 4.46
C TYR A 124 -4.68 -6.97 3.95
N TYR A 125 -5.50 -7.76 4.65
CA TYR A 125 -5.78 -9.16 4.33
C TYR A 125 -6.41 -9.37 2.95
N MET A 126 -7.07 -8.35 2.40
CA MET A 126 -7.69 -8.41 1.08
C MET A 126 -6.67 -8.52 -0.06
N ASN A 127 -5.39 -8.22 0.22
CA ASN A 127 -4.29 -8.47 -0.72
C ASN A 127 -4.08 -9.97 -1.04
N SER A 128 -4.82 -10.85 -0.36
CA SER A 128 -4.91 -12.28 -0.70
C SER A 128 -5.86 -12.57 -1.87
N TRP A 129 -6.70 -11.60 -2.26
CA TRP A 129 -7.72 -11.74 -3.30
C TRP A 129 -7.38 -10.97 -4.57
N TRP A 130 -6.75 -9.80 -4.41
CA TRP A 130 -6.40 -8.86 -5.47
C TRP A 130 -5.27 -7.94 -5.01
N ASN A 131 -4.75 -7.11 -5.91
CA ASN A 131 -3.84 -6.04 -5.51
C ASN A 131 -4.62 -4.91 -4.84
N ASN A 132 -4.30 -4.62 -3.58
CA ASN A 132 -4.89 -3.51 -2.86
C ASN A 132 -4.46 -2.19 -3.50
N ASP A 133 -5.44 -1.34 -3.85
CA ASP A 133 -5.20 0.03 -4.31
C ASP A 133 -5.30 0.99 -3.11
N PRO A 134 -4.18 1.52 -2.59
CA PRO A 134 -4.16 2.49 -1.50
C PRO A 134 -4.51 3.91 -1.94
N ASP A 135 -4.96 4.10 -3.17
CA ASP A 135 -5.13 5.37 -3.87
C ASP A 135 -3.79 6.04 -4.26
N ALA A 136 -3.87 7.27 -4.74
CA ALA A 136 -2.74 7.96 -5.32
C ALA A 136 -1.73 8.47 -4.28
N LEU A 137 -0.46 8.29 -4.59
CA LEU A 137 0.62 8.93 -3.85
C LEU A 137 0.64 10.44 -4.13
N MET A 138 0.61 11.24 -3.08
CA MET A 138 0.65 12.69 -3.13
C MET A 138 1.72 13.20 -2.16
N VAL A 139 2.85 13.64 -2.69
CA VAL A 139 4.03 14.10 -1.91
C VAL A 139 4.46 15.54 -2.22
N ARG A 140 3.74 16.22 -3.11
CA ARG A 140 4.09 17.56 -3.62
C ARG A 140 4.09 18.65 -2.54
N ARG A 141 4.93 19.67 -2.74
CA ARG A 141 4.93 20.93 -1.96
C ARG A 141 4.06 22.03 -2.58
N GLN A 142 3.59 21.84 -3.80
CA GLN A 142 2.81 22.85 -4.51
C GLN A 142 1.31 22.70 -4.19
N LYS A 143 0.67 23.80 -3.86
CA LYS A 143 -0.79 23.85 -3.73
C LYS A 143 -1.43 23.62 -5.09
N GLN A 144 -2.29 22.62 -5.19
CA GLN A 144 -3.07 22.41 -6.38
C GLN A 144 -4.35 23.19 -6.29
N MET A 145 -4.53 24.16 -7.20
CA MET A 145 -5.81 24.80 -7.42
C MET A 145 -6.59 23.99 -8.46
N THR A 146 -7.64 23.32 -8.03
CA THR A 146 -8.57 22.67 -8.95
C THR A 146 -9.51 23.71 -9.53
N ARG A 147 -9.53 23.90 -10.86
CA ARG A 147 -10.45 24.79 -11.56
C ARG A 147 -11.91 24.45 -11.15
N GLY A 148 -12.62 25.42 -10.58
CA GLY A 148 -14.03 25.29 -10.21
C GLY A 148 -14.34 24.84 -8.78
N LEU A 149 -13.40 24.24 -8.07
CA LEU A 149 -13.51 23.97 -6.65
C LEU A 149 -12.54 24.89 -5.92
N ARG A 150 -13.02 25.77 -5.04
CA ARG A 150 -12.20 26.63 -4.16
C ARG A 150 -11.51 25.80 -3.06
N LEU A 151 -10.97 24.64 -3.41
CA LEU A 151 -10.28 23.76 -2.51
C LEU A 151 -8.80 24.15 -2.50
N THR A 152 -8.40 24.93 -1.51
CA THR A 152 -6.99 25.04 -1.17
C THR A 152 -6.62 23.76 -0.44
N LEU A 153 -6.07 22.79 -1.17
CA LEU A 153 -5.53 21.58 -0.56
C LEU A 153 -4.31 21.98 0.28
N GLY A 154 -4.25 21.53 1.52
CA GLY A 154 -3.10 21.71 2.40
C GLY A 154 -1.86 21.01 1.85
N LEU A 155 -0.73 21.29 2.45
CA LEU A 155 0.51 20.59 2.15
C LEU A 155 0.79 19.60 3.27
N LEU A 156 1.32 18.44 2.90
CA LEU A 156 1.87 17.49 3.85
C LEU A 156 3.25 17.98 4.31
N ASN A 157 3.51 17.90 5.60
CA ASN A 157 4.86 18.08 6.14
C ASN A 157 5.74 16.85 5.86
N GLU A 158 7.01 16.88 6.24
CA GLU A 158 7.97 15.81 5.93
C GLU A 158 7.56 14.47 6.57
N GLU A 159 7.07 14.49 7.79
CA GLU A 159 6.66 13.27 8.50
C GLU A 159 5.37 12.67 7.91
N GLU A 160 4.43 13.51 7.55
CA GLU A 160 3.19 13.11 6.88
C GLU A 160 3.46 12.49 5.49
N VAL A 161 4.48 13.01 4.78
CA VAL A 161 4.93 12.42 3.52
C VAL A 161 5.50 11.04 3.73
N LYS A 162 6.37 10.82 4.72
CA LYS A 162 6.87 9.48 5.05
C LYS A 162 5.73 8.48 5.25
N THR A 163 4.72 8.86 6.03
CA THR A 163 3.55 8.00 6.29
C THR A 163 2.71 7.77 5.03
N THR A 164 2.61 8.77 4.14
CA THR A 164 1.94 8.62 2.85
C THR A 164 2.68 7.64 1.93
N VAL A 165 4.00 7.72 1.87
CA VAL A 165 4.85 6.77 1.12
C VAL A 165 4.75 5.36 1.70
N VAL A 166 4.79 5.24 3.03
CA VAL A 166 4.58 3.98 3.74
C VAL A 166 3.21 3.38 3.44
N ASN A 167 2.15 4.21 3.29
CA ASN A 167 0.83 3.71 2.89
C ASN A 167 0.86 3.02 1.53
N GLN A 168 1.56 3.58 0.56
CA GLN A 168 1.73 2.95 -0.75
C GLN A 168 2.52 1.63 -0.65
N TYR A 169 3.56 1.63 0.16
CA TYR A 169 4.36 0.43 0.43
C TYR A 169 3.53 -0.69 1.06
N LEU A 170 2.67 -0.37 2.03
CA LEU A 170 1.77 -1.32 2.70
C LEU A 170 0.58 -1.76 1.81
N GLY A 171 0.34 -1.10 0.69
CA GLY A 171 -0.66 -1.54 -0.29
C GLY A 171 -0.32 -2.88 -0.95
N GLY A 172 0.96 -3.22 -1.05
CA GLY A 172 1.41 -4.56 -1.44
C GLY A 172 1.37 -4.88 -2.93
N GLY A 173 1.38 -3.89 -3.83
CA GLY A 173 1.51 -4.21 -5.26
C GLY A 173 1.08 -3.11 -6.23
N LEU A 174 0.13 -2.26 -5.91
CA LEU A 174 -0.29 -1.18 -6.79
C LEU A 174 0.23 0.16 -6.26
N ILE A 175 1.00 0.87 -7.08
CA ILE A 175 1.48 2.23 -6.79
C ILE A 175 0.97 3.16 -7.89
N CYS A 176 0.12 4.11 -7.51
CA CYS A 176 -0.36 5.16 -8.37
C CYS A 176 0.18 6.50 -7.90
N SER A 177 0.76 7.30 -8.80
CA SER A 177 1.18 8.67 -8.52
C SER A 177 0.35 9.66 -9.32
N THR A 178 -0.10 10.73 -8.67
CA THR A 178 -0.76 11.86 -9.33
C THR A 178 0.14 13.09 -9.36
N GLU A 179 1.45 12.89 -9.16
CA GLU A 179 2.42 13.96 -9.11
C GLU A 179 2.81 14.45 -10.51
N PRO A 180 3.00 15.76 -10.68
CA PRO A 180 3.56 16.32 -11.91
C PRO A 180 5.08 16.07 -11.91
N LEU A 181 5.50 14.85 -12.26
CA LEU A 181 6.88 14.36 -12.11
C LEU A 181 7.93 15.28 -12.72
N ALA A 182 7.58 16.07 -13.77
CA ALA A 182 8.49 17.01 -14.40
C ALA A 182 8.76 18.30 -13.55
N SER A 183 7.98 18.55 -12.52
CA SER A 183 8.06 19.77 -11.70
C SER A 183 8.05 19.51 -10.20
N ILE A 184 8.13 18.27 -9.77
CA ILE A 184 8.23 17.90 -8.36
C ILE A 184 9.67 18.15 -7.88
N ASP A 185 9.82 18.57 -6.63
CA ASP A 185 11.13 18.76 -5.99
C ASP A 185 11.88 17.41 -5.89
N ASN A 186 13.19 17.42 -6.13
CA ASN A 186 13.99 16.19 -6.17
C ASN A 186 13.93 15.36 -4.88
N ASP A 187 13.92 16.01 -3.72
CA ASP A 187 13.82 15.32 -2.43
C ASP A 187 12.45 14.65 -2.24
N ARG A 188 11.39 15.19 -2.85
CA ARG A 188 10.06 14.58 -2.87
C ARG A 188 9.98 13.47 -3.92
N LEU A 189 10.62 13.64 -5.07
CA LEU A 189 10.76 12.59 -6.08
C LEU A 189 11.53 11.39 -5.51
N TYR A 190 12.59 11.64 -4.75
CA TYR A 190 13.38 10.60 -4.10
C TYR A 190 12.56 9.70 -3.17
N GLN A 191 11.46 10.18 -2.59
CA GLN A 191 10.57 9.35 -1.79
C GLN A 191 9.93 8.19 -2.59
N LEU A 192 9.78 8.35 -3.91
CA LEU A 192 9.28 7.28 -4.80
C LEU A 192 10.27 6.14 -4.94
N GLU A 193 11.56 6.41 -4.85
CA GLU A 193 12.61 5.39 -4.96
C GLU A 193 12.54 4.37 -3.81
N HIS A 194 12.02 4.79 -2.65
CA HIS A 194 11.89 3.91 -1.49
C HIS A 194 10.89 2.77 -1.68
N ILE A 195 10.01 2.88 -2.67
CA ILE A 195 8.93 1.92 -2.94
C ILE A 195 8.95 1.38 -4.37
N LEU A 196 9.88 1.81 -5.21
CA LEU A 196 10.07 1.32 -6.58
C LEU A 196 11.43 0.61 -6.72
N PRO A 197 11.48 -0.56 -7.38
CA PRO A 197 10.38 -1.28 -8.02
C PRO A 197 9.34 -1.81 -7.02
N VAL A 198 8.10 -1.98 -7.51
CA VAL A 198 7.01 -2.54 -6.71
C VAL A 198 7.36 -3.97 -6.29
N MET A 199 7.18 -4.26 -5.01
CA MET A 199 7.38 -5.59 -4.46
C MET A 199 6.02 -6.17 -4.07
N GLU A 200 5.60 -7.23 -4.77
CA GLU A 200 4.43 -8.00 -4.38
C GLU A 200 4.74 -8.80 -3.11
N ARG A 201 4.27 -8.34 -1.98
CA ARG A 201 4.52 -8.97 -0.68
C ARG A 201 3.26 -8.93 0.19
N LYS A 202 3.13 -9.94 1.03
CA LYS A 202 2.06 -9.98 2.04
C LYS A 202 2.44 -9.09 3.21
N VAL A 203 1.59 -8.14 3.47
CA VAL A 203 1.67 -7.29 4.67
C VAL A 203 0.91 -7.97 5.80
N GLU A 204 1.46 -8.00 6.99
CA GLU A 204 0.78 -8.44 8.21
C GLU A 204 0.67 -7.27 9.19
N VAL A 205 -0.55 -6.83 9.47
CA VAL A 205 -0.80 -5.83 10.52
C VAL A 205 -0.76 -6.54 11.88
N ARG A 206 0.13 -6.09 12.76
CA ARG A 206 0.51 -6.84 13.97
C ARG A 206 -0.32 -6.52 15.22
N ASN A 207 -0.86 -5.33 15.33
CA ASN A 207 -1.63 -4.89 16.49
C ASN A 207 -3.08 -4.51 16.16
N LEU A 208 -3.72 -5.29 15.28
CA LEU A 208 -5.07 -5.05 14.78
C LEU A 208 -6.12 -4.94 15.91
N PHE A 209 -5.95 -5.73 16.97
CA PHE A 209 -6.82 -5.76 18.14
C PHE A 209 -6.10 -5.33 19.43
N GLY A 210 -5.09 -4.46 19.29
CA GLY A 210 -4.32 -3.95 20.42
C GLY A 210 -5.01 -2.80 21.16
N GLU A 211 -4.29 -2.19 22.10
CA GLU A 211 -4.78 -1.05 22.89
C GLU A 211 -4.96 0.23 22.08
N CYS A 212 -4.28 0.35 20.94
CA CYS A 212 -4.41 1.48 20.04
C CYS A 212 -5.75 1.46 19.31
N ARG A 213 -6.40 2.62 19.22
CA ARG A 213 -7.66 2.78 18.46
C ARG A 213 -7.54 2.34 17.00
N PHE A 214 -6.36 2.50 16.42
CA PHE A 214 -6.02 2.08 15.06
C PHE A 214 -4.70 1.33 15.08
N PRO A 215 -4.51 0.33 14.22
CA PRO A 215 -3.24 -0.36 14.13
C PRO A 215 -2.14 0.61 13.68
N ASN A 216 -0.95 0.45 14.24
CA ASN A 216 0.20 1.27 13.91
C ASN A 216 1.47 0.44 13.66
N MET A 217 1.34 -0.90 13.61
CA MET A 217 2.44 -1.83 13.36
C MET A 217 2.11 -2.73 12.17
N ALA A 218 3.04 -2.86 11.24
CA ALA A 218 2.94 -3.79 10.13
C ALA A 218 4.28 -4.46 9.87
N ASP A 219 4.24 -5.74 9.51
CA ASP A 219 5.40 -6.56 9.17
C ASP A 219 5.27 -7.10 7.75
N ILE A 220 6.37 -7.07 7.01
CA ILE A 220 6.50 -7.67 5.68
C ILE A 220 7.70 -8.61 5.73
N TYR A 221 7.44 -9.91 5.67
CA TYR A 221 8.51 -10.91 5.62
C TYR A 221 8.99 -11.16 4.21
N LEU A 222 10.30 -11.19 4.03
CA LEU A 222 11.02 -11.45 2.79
C LEU A 222 11.79 -12.79 2.93
N PRO A 223 11.15 -13.91 2.58
CA PRO A 223 11.68 -15.26 2.90
C PRO A 223 12.99 -15.58 2.19
N GLU A 224 13.19 -15.09 0.98
CA GLU A 224 14.42 -15.30 0.18
C GLU A 224 15.64 -14.68 0.86
N LYS A 225 15.42 -13.63 1.64
CA LYS A 225 16.45 -12.83 2.31
C LYS A 225 16.55 -13.13 3.80
N LYS A 226 15.57 -13.82 4.37
CA LYS A 226 15.43 -14.07 5.81
C LYS A 226 15.41 -12.77 6.62
N TRP A 227 14.71 -11.80 6.14
CA TRP A 227 14.55 -10.52 6.83
C TRP A 227 13.10 -10.02 6.81
N HIS A 228 12.83 -9.03 7.66
CA HIS A 228 11.57 -8.35 7.76
C HIS A 228 11.73 -6.87 7.48
N SER A 229 10.74 -6.27 6.82
CA SER A 229 10.53 -4.83 6.79
C SER A 229 9.39 -4.52 7.75
N PHE A 230 9.70 -3.93 8.89
CA PHE A 230 8.75 -3.64 9.95
C PHE A 230 8.46 -2.14 9.99
N VAL A 231 7.18 -1.78 10.06
CA VAL A 231 6.71 -0.40 10.06
C VAL A 231 6.09 -0.07 11.40
N LEU A 232 6.41 1.11 11.93
CA LEU A 232 5.77 1.71 13.09
C LEU A 232 5.31 3.13 12.76
N ILE A 233 4.02 3.45 13.05
CA ILE A 233 3.41 4.73 12.71
C ILE A 233 3.00 5.46 13.98
N ASN A 234 3.27 6.76 14.06
CA ASN A 234 2.79 7.63 15.11
C ASN A 234 1.50 8.36 14.67
N TRP A 235 0.37 7.99 15.28
CA TRP A 235 -0.93 8.61 15.02
C TRP A 235 -1.25 9.85 15.86
N ASN A 236 -0.34 10.25 16.78
CA ASN A 236 -0.55 11.43 17.62
C ASN A 236 -0.40 12.71 16.81
N ASP A 237 -1.20 13.72 17.14
CA ASP A 237 -1.16 15.01 16.46
C ASP A 237 -0.02 15.92 17.02
N GLU A 238 0.37 15.75 18.29
CA GLU A 238 1.29 16.66 18.96
C GLU A 238 2.46 15.95 19.66
N THR A 239 2.32 14.64 19.94
CA THR A 239 3.28 13.93 20.79
C THR A 239 4.12 12.96 19.98
N GLU A 240 5.43 13.04 20.13
CA GLU A 240 6.35 12.02 19.64
C GLU A 240 6.18 10.71 20.41
N ILE A 241 6.53 9.59 19.79
CA ILE A 241 6.58 8.27 20.42
C ILE A 241 7.96 7.66 20.27
N PRO A 242 8.41 6.76 21.17
CA PRO A 242 9.64 6.03 20.96
C PRO A 242 9.58 5.20 19.67
N ALA A 243 10.63 5.26 18.87
CA ALA A 243 10.87 4.32 17.77
C ALA A 243 11.37 2.99 18.35
N ALA A 244 10.49 2.31 19.10
CA ALA A 244 10.85 1.16 19.92
C ALA A 244 9.77 0.07 19.89
N PHE A 245 10.24 -1.19 19.95
CA PHE A 245 9.39 -2.37 20.02
C PHE A 245 10.15 -3.55 20.62
N GLN A 246 9.41 -4.55 21.14
CA GLN A 246 10.01 -5.82 21.54
C GLN A 246 10.14 -6.75 20.34
N LEU A 247 11.29 -7.41 20.19
CA LEU A 247 11.52 -8.41 19.14
C LEU A 247 10.87 -9.75 19.56
N THR A 248 9.58 -9.87 19.36
CA THR A 248 8.76 -11.03 19.74
C THR A 248 7.81 -11.43 18.62
N GLU A 249 7.19 -12.61 18.75
CA GLU A 249 6.17 -13.08 17.81
C GLU A 249 4.93 -12.15 17.73
N LYS A 250 4.70 -11.30 18.72
CA LYS A 250 3.61 -10.32 18.69
C LYS A 250 3.89 -9.16 17.73
N THR A 251 5.14 -8.80 17.56
CA THR A 251 5.58 -7.69 16.70
C THR A 251 6.02 -8.18 15.33
N ILE A 252 6.81 -9.24 15.27
CA ILE A 252 7.38 -9.79 14.05
C ILE A 252 7.06 -11.27 13.98
N SER A 253 6.47 -11.74 12.89
CA SER A 253 6.11 -13.15 12.74
C SER A 253 7.31 -14.01 12.35
N GLY A 254 7.33 -15.27 12.80
CA GLY A 254 8.31 -16.26 12.38
C GLY A 254 9.73 -16.06 12.91
N LEU A 255 9.91 -15.26 13.94
CA LEU A 255 11.21 -15.09 14.60
C LEU A 255 11.68 -16.37 15.27
N LYS A 256 12.96 -16.71 15.11
CA LYS A 256 13.60 -17.84 15.74
C LYS A 256 14.29 -17.43 17.04
N LYS A 257 14.00 -18.14 18.13
CA LYS A 257 14.51 -17.82 19.46
C LYS A 257 16.00 -18.08 19.65
N ASP A 258 16.60 -18.93 18.81
CA ASP A 258 18.00 -19.35 18.83
C ASP A 258 18.88 -18.51 17.87
N ARG A 259 18.33 -17.48 17.26
CA ARG A 259 19.02 -16.61 16.30
C ARG A 259 19.32 -15.24 16.88
N VAL A 260 20.31 -14.61 16.29
CA VAL A 260 20.65 -13.19 16.54
C VAL A 260 20.24 -12.36 15.32
N TYR A 261 19.85 -11.16 15.59
CA TYR A 261 19.30 -10.24 14.60
C TYR A 261 20.06 -8.93 14.56
N LEU A 262 20.17 -8.39 13.34
CA LEU A 262 20.48 -7.00 13.08
C LEU A 262 19.18 -6.27 12.87
N VAL A 263 19.04 -5.12 13.51
CA VAL A 263 17.93 -4.18 13.29
C VAL A 263 18.50 -2.84 12.87
N ALA A 264 18.00 -2.27 11.78
CA ALA A 264 18.39 -0.96 11.28
C ALA A 264 17.14 -0.12 10.94
N GLU A 265 17.14 1.14 11.37
CA GLU A 265 16.08 2.09 11.02
C GLU A 265 16.44 2.84 9.75
N PHE A 266 15.49 2.91 8.81
CA PHE A 266 15.73 3.35 7.45
C PHE A 266 16.14 4.83 7.36
N TYR A 267 15.42 5.73 8.00
CA TYR A 267 15.64 7.18 7.87
C TYR A 267 16.81 7.69 8.70
N SER A 268 16.90 7.31 9.95
CA SER A 268 17.99 7.76 10.83
C SER A 268 19.31 7.06 10.54
N GLY A 269 19.23 5.85 9.99
CA GLY A 269 20.38 4.99 9.81
C GLY A 269 20.95 4.40 11.09
N CYS A 270 20.30 4.58 12.21
CA CYS A 270 20.64 3.89 13.44
C CYS A 270 20.50 2.39 13.26
N TYR A 271 21.39 1.63 13.87
CA TYR A 271 21.30 0.17 13.86
C TYR A 271 21.77 -0.44 15.17
N GLN A 272 21.33 -1.64 15.44
CA GLN A 272 21.73 -2.48 16.56
C GLN A 272 22.01 -3.89 16.07
N THR A 273 23.05 -4.53 16.62
CA THR A 273 23.41 -5.93 16.34
C THR A 273 23.23 -6.77 17.59
N ASP A 274 23.36 -8.09 17.42
CA ASP A 274 23.29 -9.06 18.51
C ASP A 274 21.96 -9.08 19.29
N ILE A 275 20.91 -8.55 18.68
CA ILE A 275 19.57 -8.53 19.25
C ILE A 275 18.98 -9.93 19.25
N LYS A 276 18.38 -10.33 20.37
CA LYS A 276 17.78 -11.65 20.57
C LYS A 276 16.27 -11.56 20.70
N TYR A 277 15.61 -12.68 20.52
CA TYR A 277 14.18 -12.79 20.81
C TYR A 277 13.88 -12.36 22.26
N GLY A 278 12.95 -11.43 22.40
CA GLY A 278 12.55 -10.85 23.69
C GLY A 278 13.21 -9.51 24.02
N ASP A 279 14.29 -9.15 23.34
CA ASP A 279 14.98 -7.87 23.56
C ASP A 279 14.12 -6.71 23.08
N THR A 280 14.32 -5.56 23.70
CA THR A 280 13.73 -4.28 23.27
C THR A 280 14.67 -3.56 22.34
N VAL A 281 14.19 -3.28 21.13
CA VAL A 281 14.83 -2.39 20.16
C VAL A 281 14.36 -0.96 20.45
N SER A 282 15.28 0.02 20.42
CA SER A 282 14.96 1.44 20.57
C SER A 282 15.95 2.28 19.75
N MET A 283 15.43 3.06 18.79
CA MET A 283 16.24 3.82 17.82
C MET A 283 15.74 5.25 17.65
N GLY A 284 15.60 5.98 18.75
CA GLY A 284 15.15 7.37 18.75
C GLY A 284 13.64 7.51 18.91
N VAL A 285 13.07 8.50 18.22
CA VAL A 285 11.65 8.86 18.31
C VAL A 285 11.02 8.98 16.94
N ILE A 286 9.71 8.79 16.86
CA ILE A 286 8.87 9.06 15.70
C ILE A 286 8.07 10.31 16.01
N LEU A 287 8.28 11.36 15.24
CA LEU A 287 7.56 12.62 15.38
C LEU A 287 6.07 12.45 15.09
N PRO A 288 5.21 13.40 15.48
CA PRO A 288 3.80 13.38 15.16
C PRO A 288 3.55 13.12 13.66
N HIS A 289 2.58 12.24 13.36
CA HIS A 289 2.19 11.82 12.01
C HIS A 289 3.25 11.02 11.23
N GLY A 290 4.45 10.84 11.80
CA GLY A 290 5.57 10.19 11.16
C GLY A 290 5.48 8.66 11.18
N SER A 291 6.39 8.06 10.42
CA SER A 291 6.60 6.61 10.38
C SER A 291 8.07 6.27 10.44
N ALA A 292 8.40 5.14 11.07
CA ALA A 292 9.71 4.52 11.01
C ALA A 292 9.61 3.16 10.29
N VAL A 293 10.63 2.85 9.51
CA VAL A 293 10.75 1.58 8.77
C VAL A 293 12.02 0.88 9.19
N PHE A 294 11.88 -0.33 9.72
CA PHE A 294 12.99 -1.10 10.24
C PHE A 294 13.26 -2.32 9.36
N LYS A 295 14.52 -2.51 9.01
CA LYS A 295 15.02 -3.78 8.51
C LYS A 295 15.39 -4.66 9.70
N ILE A 296 14.86 -5.88 9.75
CA ILE A 296 15.19 -6.89 10.77
C ILE A 296 15.67 -8.13 10.07
N GLN A 297 16.92 -8.51 10.27
CA GLN A 297 17.57 -9.58 9.54
C GLN A 297 18.29 -10.55 10.48
N GLU A 298 18.08 -11.88 10.27
CA GLU A 298 19.01 -12.88 10.83
C GLU A 298 20.40 -12.60 10.26
N TYR A 299 21.43 -12.57 11.09
CA TYR A 299 22.78 -12.39 10.61
C TYR A 299 23.78 -13.29 11.32
N ASP A 300 24.88 -13.59 10.62
CA ASP A 300 26.05 -14.27 11.15
C ASP A 300 27.18 -13.24 11.26
N PRO A 301 27.67 -12.93 12.48
CA PRO A 301 28.77 -11.96 12.67
C PRO A 301 30.07 -12.32 11.92
N ALA A 302 30.24 -13.59 11.52
CA ALA A 302 31.40 -14.05 10.76
C ALA A 302 31.30 -13.76 9.25
N MET A 303 30.10 -13.36 8.77
CA MET A 303 29.85 -13.08 7.37
C MET A 303 29.63 -11.59 7.13
N PRO A 304 30.00 -11.04 5.96
CA PRO A 304 29.67 -9.68 5.62
C PRO A 304 28.17 -9.51 5.45
N PHE A 305 27.64 -8.37 5.85
CA PHE A 305 26.24 -8.04 5.69
C PHE A 305 26.04 -6.56 5.38
N ILE A 306 24.96 -6.25 4.67
CA ILE A 306 24.54 -4.89 4.40
C ILE A 306 23.68 -4.43 5.57
N VAL A 307 24.16 -3.47 6.34
CA VAL A 307 23.44 -2.94 7.49
C VAL A 307 22.14 -2.27 7.03
N LYS A 308 22.25 -1.37 6.05
CA LYS A 308 21.10 -0.67 5.49
C LYS A 308 21.37 -0.24 4.05
N SER A 309 20.29 0.02 3.34
CA SER A 309 20.25 0.82 2.11
C SER A 309 19.31 1.99 2.32
N THR A 310 19.51 3.07 1.62
CA THR A 310 18.62 4.23 1.59
C THR A 310 17.72 4.24 0.36
N ALA A 311 17.90 3.28 -0.55
CA ALA A 311 17.16 3.25 -1.79
C ALA A 311 15.74 2.70 -1.62
N HIS A 312 15.58 1.52 -1.01
CA HIS A 312 14.28 0.86 -0.96
C HIS A 312 14.01 0.20 0.39
N TYR A 313 12.74 0.28 0.88
CA TYR A 313 12.35 -0.26 2.19
C TYR A 313 12.53 -1.78 2.32
N SER A 314 12.29 -2.55 1.26
CA SER A 314 12.34 -4.01 1.30
C SER A 314 13.64 -4.59 0.75
N ILE A 315 14.31 -3.91 -0.17
CA ILE A 315 15.39 -4.52 -0.93
C ILE A 315 16.71 -4.43 -0.17
N GLY A 316 16.87 -3.40 0.66
CA GLY A 316 17.96 -3.33 1.62
C GLY A 316 19.35 -3.42 0.99
N GLY A 317 19.54 -2.77 -0.13
CA GLY A 317 20.81 -2.72 -0.85
C GLY A 317 20.94 -3.70 -2.01
N GLU A 318 19.97 -4.55 -2.27
CA GLU A 318 20.07 -5.50 -3.39
C GLU A 318 19.81 -4.88 -4.76
N THR A 319 19.17 -3.73 -4.81
CA THR A 319 19.12 -2.92 -6.03
C THR A 319 20.44 -2.25 -6.33
N GLU A 320 21.26 -2.01 -5.30
CA GLU A 320 22.52 -1.30 -5.40
C GLU A 320 23.72 -2.25 -5.36
N VAL A 321 23.56 -3.42 -4.73
CA VAL A 321 24.63 -4.38 -4.52
C VAL A 321 24.31 -5.68 -5.24
N LEU A 322 24.96 -5.93 -6.34
CA LEU A 322 24.78 -7.14 -7.15
C LEU A 322 25.41 -8.38 -6.48
N LYS A 323 26.55 -8.21 -5.84
CA LYS A 323 27.31 -9.31 -5.25
C LYS A 323 28.28 -8.83 -4.18
N ILE A 324 28.48 -9.66 -3.15
CA ILE A 324 29.56 -9.53 -2.18
C ILE A 324 30.41 -10.79 -2.27
N GLU A 325 31.70 -10.65 -2.57
CA GLU A 325 32.65 -11.75 -2.61
C GLU A 325 33.76 -11.56 -1.58
N LYS A 326 34.14 -12.65 -0.89
CA LYS A 326 35.28 -12.65 0.01
C LYS A 326 36.51 -13.13 -0.74
N ASP A 327 37.58 -12.33 -0.78
CA ASP A 327 38.92 -12.81 -1.17
C ASP A 327 39.57 -13.54 0.01
N LEU A 328 39.64 -14.84 -0.09
CA LEU A 328 40.21 -15.68 0.96
C LEU A 328 41.71 -15.45 1.19
N ARG A 329 42.44 -14.85 0.22
CA ARG A 329 43.88 -14.58 0.34
C ARG A 329 44.19 -13.38 1.22
N PHE A 330 43.34 -12.35 1.15
CA PHE A 330 43.58 -11.07 1.84
C PHE A 330 42.56 -10.78 2.95
N ASN A 331 41.59 -11.65 3.16
CA ASN A 331 40.45 -11.46 4.08
C ASN A 331 39.68 -10.16 3.80
N HIS A 332 39.63 -9.75 2.54
CA HIS A 332 38.89 -8.58 2.06
C HIS A 332 37.59 -9.01 1.41
N PHE A 333 36.62 -8.08 1.38
CA PHE A 333 35.36 -8.26 0.68
C PHE A 333 35.27 -7.29 -0.49
N PHE A 334 34.84 -7.79 -1.64
CA PHE A 334 34.52 -6.98 -2.81
C PHE A 334 33.03 -6.78 -2.91
N LEU A 335 32.64 -5.54 -3.14
CA LEU A 335 31.27 -5.12 -3.37
C LEU A 335 31.12 -4.80 -4.86
N PHE A 336 30.15 -5.43 -5.53
CA PHE A 336 29.80 -5.17 -6.92
C PHE A 336 28.50 -4.37 -6.91
N ILE A 337 28.54 -3.14 -7.42
CA ILE A 337 27.46 -2.16 -7.43
C ILE A 337 26.91 -2.03 -8.86
#